data_ff983a98cb9dea9dcdb6f2109ab7190c
#
_entry.id   ff983a98cb9dea9dcdb6f2109ab7190c
#
_cell.length_a   1.000
_cell.length_b   1.000
_cell.length_c   1.000
_cell.angle_alpha   90.00
_cell.angle_beta   90.00
_cell.angle_gamma   90.00
#
_symmetry.space_group_name_H-M   'P 1'
#
loop_
_entity.id
_entity.type
_entity.pdbx_description
1 polymer ?
#
loop_
_entity_poly.entity_id
_entity_poly.type
_entity_poly.pdbx_seq_one_letter_code
_entity_poly.pdbx_strand_id
1 'polypeptide(L)'
;MPTMTTRYWCLFICLGIFFTEISSQDCNQLRSRLHEANLGNLNVLMRNMGSTIPQQCIRDIIDFSLYTSEENLMNMVNELQGENAKVAIKELLQQIDLIFKESHSELAWDENSLREFHIGLDQEIKNTEACWNTEVERGTRSPRSQKRQFTRLRVKRYFQRLRDFLKNKEYNLCAWKIIQIQIRECFELINQLNQRIPSEGT
;
A
#
# COMPACT_ATOMS: atom_id res chain seq x y z
N MET A 1 -22.88 40.65 30.53
CA MET A 1 -23.38 39.41 29.90
C MET A 1 -22.50 39.11 28.71
N PRO A 2 -21.63 38.08 28.75
CA PRO A 2 -20.86 37.69 27.56
C PRO A 2 -21.80 36.97 26.61
N THR A 3 -21.87 37.47 25.39
CA THR A 3 -22.76 37.01 24.34
C THR A 3 -22.44 35.55 23.94
N MET A 4 -23.48 34.76 23.68
CA MET A 4 -23.41 33.32 23.32
C MET A 4 -22.41 33.02 22.21
N THR A 5 -22.09 33.96 21.35
CA THR A 5 -21.15 33.86 20.24
C THR A 5 -19.69 33.60 20.65
N THR A 6 -19.22 34.20 21.76
CA THR A 6 -17.82 34.05 22.23
C THR A 6 -17.52 32.64 22.74
N ARG A 7 -18.51 31.93 23.31
CA ARG A 7 -18.34 30.55 23.82
C ARG A 7 -18.17 29.53 22.69
N TYR A 8 -18.88 29.72 21.59
CA TYR A 8 -18.74 28.83 20.41
C TYR A 8 -17.40 29.02 19.70
N TRP A 9 -16.89 30.24 19.60
CA TRP A 9 -15.59 30.53 19.02
C TRP A 9 -14.43 29.86 19.79
N CYS A 10 -14.47 29.90 21.11
CA CYS A 10 -13.48 29.22 21.94
C CYS A 10 -13.52 27.70 21.77
N LEU A 11 -14.71 27.11 21.65
CA LEU A 11 -14.84 25.66 21.41
C LEU A 11 -14.31 25.26 20.03
N PHE A 12 -14.56 26.05 18.98
CA PHE A 12 -13.99 25.77 17.64
C PHE A 12 -12.48 25.91 17.59
N ILE A 13 -11.91 26.90 18.30
CA ILE A 13 -10.46 27.08 18.40
C ILE A 13 -9.82 25.92 19.18
N CYS A 14 -10.41 25.52 20.31
CA CYS A 14 -9.92 24.38 21.09
C CYS A 14 -9.99 23.06 20.30
N LEU A 15 -11.10 22.79 19.60
CA LEU A 15 -11.22 21.62 18.74
C LEU A 15 -10.21 21.65 17.59
N GLY A 16 -9.99 22.81 16.96
CA GLY A 16 -9.01 22.99 15.90
C GLY A 16 -7.57 22.72 16.38
N ILE A 17 -7.20 23.16 17.57
CA ILE A 17 -5.88 22.93 18.17
C ILE A 17 -5.69 21.45 18.52
N PHE A 18 -6.71 20.79 19.09
CA PHE A 18 -6.64 19.35 19.37
C PHE A 18 -6.50 18.51 18.10
N PHE A 19 -7.17 18.87 17.00
CA PHE A 19 -7.02 18.15 15.74
C PHE A 19 -5.63 18.33 15.10
N THR A 20 -4.99 19.50 15.25
CA THR A 20 -3.65 19.74 14.68
C THR A 20 -2.55 19.08 15.50
N GLU A 21 -2.64 19.02 16.82
CA GLU A 21 -1.65 18.34 17.67
C GLU A 21 -1.69 16.80 17.54
N ILE A 22 -2.89 16.21 17.43
CA ILE A 22 -3.05 14.77 17.19
C ILE A 22 -2.43 14.38 15.85
N SER A 23 -2.54 15.24 14.83
CA SER A 23 -1.99 14.99 13.51
C SER A 23 -0.45 14.96 13.47
N SER A 24 0.24 15.85 14.18
CA SER A 24 1.72 15.93 14.15
C SER A 24 2.40 14.83 14.97
N GLN A 25 1.81 14.44 16.10
CA GLN A 25 2.36 13.38 16.95
C GLN A 25 2.23 12.00 16.28
N ASP A 26 1.22 11.83 15.45
CA ASP A 26 0.98 10.60 14.70
C ASP A 26 1.99 10.36 13.57
N CYS A 27 2.49 11.40 12.93
CA CYS A 27 3.42 11.25 11.81
C CYS A 27 4.84 10.86 12.24
N ASN A 28 5.29 11.26 13.42
CA ASN A 28 6.60 10.87 13.96
C ASN A 28 6.70 9.35 14.21
N GLN A 29 5.57 8.69 14.46
CA GLN A 29 5.49 7.24 14.67
C GLN A 29 5.04 6.48 13.42
N LEU A 30 4.80 7.17 12.31
CA LEU A 30 4.27 6.54 11.08
C LEU A 30 5.13 5.36 10.63
N ARG A 31 6.45 5.47 10.69
CA ARG A 31 7.37 4.40 10.27
C ARG A 31 7.17 3.12 11.08
N SER A 32 7.01 3.22 12.40
CA SER A 32 6.76 2.07 13.29
C SER A 32 5.38 1.48 13.05
N ARG A 33 4.36 2.33 12.98
CA ARG A 33 2.98 1.91 12.72
C ARG A 33 2.82 1.24 11.36
N LEU A 34 3.46 1.78 10.32
CA LEU A 34 3.46 1.19 8.99
C LEU A 34 4.10 -0.20 9.01
N HIS A 35 5.18 -0.38 9.76
CA HIS A 35 5.82 -1.69 9.92
C HIS A 35 4.88 -2.70 10.60
N GLU A 36 4.24 -2.31 11.71
CA GLU A 36 3.31 -3.18 12.47
C GLU A 36 2.07 -3.54 11.64
N ALA A 37 1.45 -2.56 10.99
CA ALA A 37 0.27 -2.76 10.16
C ALA A 37 0.60 -3.65 8.94
N ASN A 38 1.75 -3.41 8.31
CA ASN A 38 2.23 -4.23 7.19
C ASN A 38 2.46 -5.70 7.61
N LEU A 39 3.00 -5.94 8.82
CA LEU A 39 3.11 -7.30 9.38
C LEU A 39 1.74 -7.91 9.67
N GLY A 40 0.78 -7.12 10.16
CA GLY A 40 -0.61 -7.55 10.38
C GLY A 40 -1.25 -8.02 9.07
N ASN A 41 -1.21 -7.21 8.03
CA ASN A 41 -1.74 -7.54 6.70
C ASN A 41 -1.03 -8.75 6.08
N LEU A 42 0.28 -8.85 6.24
CA LEU A 42 1.04 -10.02 5.80
C LEU A 42 0.58 -11.30 6.50
N ASN A 43 0.32 -11.25 7.81
CA ASN A 43 -0.20 -12.40 8.57
C ASN A 43 -1.59 -12.83 8.09
N VAL A 44 -2.49 -11.88 7.80
CA VAL A 44 -3.81 -12.19 7.22
C VAL A 44 -3.63 -12.87 5.86
N LEU A 45 -2.78 -12.32 5.00
CA LEU A 45 -2.45 -12.89 3.69
C LEU A 45 -1.93 -14.33 3.84
N MET A 46 -0.97 -14.57 4.73
CA MET A 46 -0.33 -15.88 4.93
C MET A 46 -1.30 -16.92 5.47
N ARG A 47 -2.21 -16.55 6.37
CA ARG A 47 -3.26 -17.47 6.85
C ARG A 47 -4.15 -17.97 5.71
N ASN A 48 -4.47 -17.11 4.74
CA ASN A 48 -5.31 -17.45 3.58
C ASN A 48 -4.57 -18.18 2.45
N MET A 49 -3.25 -17.99 2.34
CA MET A 49 -2.45 -18.69 1.33
C MET A 49 -2.40 -20.21 1.54
N GLY A 50 -2.46 -20.66 2.81
CA GLY A 50 -2.11 -22.04 3.17
C GLY A 50 -0.60 -22.28 3.06
N SER A 51 -0.16 -23.45 3.53
CA SER A 51 1.26 -23.78 3.68
C SER A 51 1.95 -24.22 2.36
N THR A 52 1.18 -24.60 1.35
CA THR A 52 1.74 -25.20 0.12
C THR A 52 1.00 -24.72 -1.13
N ILE A 53 1.75 -24.60 -2.22
CA ILE A 53 1.16 -24.39 -3.53
C ILE A 53 0.70 -25.76 -4.05
N PRO A 54 -0.56 -25.92 -4.46
CA PRO A 54 -1.04 -27.16 -5.03
C PRO A 54 -0.22 -27.53 -6.28
N GLN A 55 0.13 -28.81 -6.42
CA GLN A 55 0.95 -29.29 -7.54
C GLN A 55 0.32 -28.97 -8.91
N GLN A 56 -0.98 -28.95 -8.99
CA GLN A 56 -1.73 -28.56 -10.19
C GLN A 56 -1.46 -27.11 -10.64
N CYS A 57 -1.01 -26.23 -9.74
CA CYS A 57 -0.74 -24.80 -10.03
C CYS A 57 0.69 -24.55 -10.55
N ILE A 58 1.56 -25.56 -10.60
CA ILE A 58 2.97 -25.41 -11.06
C ILE A 58 3.05 -24.85 -12.48
N ARG A 59 2.16 -25.29 -13.37
CA ARG A 59 2.11 -24.81 -14.75
C ARG A 59 1.82 -23.30 -14.80
N ASP A 60 0.87 -22.84 -14.00
CA ASP A 60 0.50 -21.42 -13.96
C ASP A 60 1.62 -20.56 -13.37
N ILE A 61 2.45 -21.10 -12.47
CA ILE A 61 3.66 -20.41 -11.97
C ILE A 61 4.67 -20.19 -13.08
N ILE A 62 4.90 -21.21 -13.92
CA ILE A 62 5.81 -21.11 -15.06
C ILE A 62 5.28 -20.07 -16.05
N ASP A 63 4.00 -20.14 -16.40
CA ASP A 63 3.36 -19.18 -17.29
C ASP A 63 3.50 -17.75 -16.75
N PHE A 64 3.27 -17.55 -15.46
CA PHE A 64 3.41 -16.23 -14.82
C PHE A 64 4.84 -15.72 -14.84
N SER A 65 5.84 -16.58 -14.58
CA SER A 65 7.25 -16.21 -14.59
C SER A 65 7.71 -15.74 -15.98
N LEU A 66 7.22 -16.36 -17.03
CA LEU A 66 7.47 -15.95 -18.41
C LEU A 66 6.80 -14.61 -18.73
N TYR A 67 5.60 -14.40 -18.20
CA TYR A 67 4.82 -13.16 -18.39
C TYR A 67 5.44 -11.94 -17.70
N THR A 68 6.18 -12.13 -16.59
CA THR A 68 6.75 -11.06 -15.75
C THR A 68 8.26 -10.89 -15.88
N SER A 69 8.93 -11.67 -16.74
CA SER A 69 10.40 -11.73 -16.83
C SER A 69 11.09 -10.38 -17.13
N GLU A 70 10.40 -9.44 -17.76
CA GLU A 70 11.00 -8.17 -18.19
C GLU A 70 11.07 -7.06 -17.11
N GLU A 71 10.28 -7.14 -16.05
CA GLU A 71 10.27 -6.13 -14.98
C GLU A 71 10.09 -6.79 -13.60
N ASN A 72 11.18 -7.12 -12.96
CA ASN A 72 11.17 -7.53 -11.56
C ASN A 72 10.93 -6.31 -10.68
N LEU A 73 9.85 -6.33 -9.88
CA LEU A 73 9.49 -5.26 -8.94
C LEU A 73 10.65 -4.95 -7.97
N MET A 74 11.39 -5.98 -7.52
CA MET A 74 12.52 -5.84 -6.62
C MET A 74 13.67 -5.01 -7.23
N ASN A 75 13.99 -5.23 -8.52
CA ASN A 75 15.04 -4.45 -9.20
C ASN A 75 14.63 -2.99 -9.37
N MET A 76 13.33 -2.73 -9.54
CA MET A 76 12.78 -1.41 -9.66
C MET A 76 12.99 -0.56 -8.42
N VAL A 77 12.97 -1.17 -7.25
CA VAL A 77 12.83 -0.49 -5.96
C VAL A 77 14.17 -0.36 -5.25
N ASN A 78 15.16 -1.17 -5.62
CA ASN A 78 16.49 -1.14 -4.99
C ASN A 78 17.18 0.23 -5.04
N GLU A 79 16.77 1.11 -5.94
CA GLU A 79 17.31 2.46 -6.08
C GLU A 79 16.46 3.55 -5.41
N LEU A 80 15.28 3.21 -4.87
CA LEU A 80 14.38 4.21 -4.31
C LEU A 80 14.74 4.56 -2.86
N GLN A 81 14.83 5.85 -2.58
CA GLN A 81 15.12 6.41 -1.26
C GLN A 81 14.26 7.65 -1.00
N GLY A 82 14.09 8.01 0.27
CA GLY A 82 13.40 9.23 0.69
C GLY A 82 12.02 9.38 0.06
N GLU A 83 11.74 10.49 -0.60
CA GLU A 83 10.44 10.80 -1.20
C GLU A 83 9.98 9.80 -2.28
N ASN A 84 10.89 9.23 -3.05
CA ASN A 84 10.51 8.21 -4.03
C ASN A 84 10.13 6.88 -3.35
N ALA A 85 10.71 6.55 -2.20
CA ALA A 85 10.30 5.42 -1.38
C ALA A 85 8.89 5.63 -0.82
N LYS A 86 8.57 6.82 -0.28
CA LYS A 86 7.23 7.19 0.18
C LYS A 86 6.18 7.03 -0.94
N VAL A 87 6.49 7.54 -2.13
CA VAL A 87 5.62 7.43 -3.31
C VAL A 87 5.39 5.98 -3.72
N ALA A 88 6.43 5.14 -3.71
CA ALA A 88 6.31 3.73 -4.04
C ALA A 88 5.46 2.97 -3.01
N ILE A 89 5.68 3.17 -1.71
CA ILE A 89 4.89 2.56 -0.64
C ILE A 89 3.41 2.89 -0.80
N LYS A 90 3.09 4.19 -0.93
CA LYS A 90 1.71 4.63 -1.09
C LYS A 90 1.05 3.98 -2.31
N GLU A 91 1.72 3.98 -3.46
CA GLU A 91 1.19 3.38 -4.67
C GLU A 91 1.04 1.86 -4.54
N LEU A 92 1.99 1.15 -3.90
CA LEU A 92 1.91 -0.29 -3.64
C LEU A 92 0.66 -0.62 -2.80
N LEU A 93 0.46 0.06 -1.66
CA LEU A 93 -0.70 -0.14 -0.80
C LEU A 93 -2.02 0.08 -1.54
N GLN A 94 -2.13 1.17 -2.31
CA GLN A 94 -3.32 1.48 -3.11
C GLN A 94 -3.59 0.42 -4.19
N GLN A 95 -2.57 -0.07 -4.86
CA GLN A 95 -2.73 -1.09 -5.89
C GLN A 95 -3.03 -2.48 -5.31
N ILE A 96 -2.49 -2.82 -4.13
CA ILE A 96 -2.86 -4.04 -3.40
C ILE A 96 -4.34 -3.99 -3.04
N ASP A 97 -4.81 -2.90 -2.43
CA ASP A 97 -6.23 -2.74 -2.08
C ASP A 97 -7.14 -2.86 -3.31
N LEU A 98 -6.73 -2.21 -4.41
CA LEU A 98 -7.50 -2.21 -5.65
C LEU A 98 -7.65 -3.61 -6.27
N ILE A 99 -6.56 -4.41 -6.32
CA ILE A 99 -6.62 -5.75 -6.91
C ILE A 99 -7.55 -6.68 -6.13
N PHE A 100 -7.63 -6.54 -4.80
CA PHE A 100 -8.56 -7.33 -3.98
C PHE A 100 -10.00 -6.83 -4.03
N LYS A 101 -10.24 -5.55 -4.33
CA LYS A 101 -11.59 -4.99 -4.50
C LYS A 101 -12.20 -5.30 -5.86
N GLU A 102 -11.39 -5.37 -6.92
CA GLU A 102 -11.88 -5.42 -8.30
C GLU A 102 -11.86 -6.82 -8.93
N SER A 103 -11.21 -7.79 -8.31
CA SER A 103 -10.80 -9.02 -9.00
C SER A 103 -11.41 -10.31 -8.45
N HIS A 104 -12.66 -10.27 -7.97
CA HIS A 104 -13.34 -11.47 -7.46
C HIS A 104 -12.54 -12.24 -6.40
N SER A 105 -11.90 -11.52 -5.49
CA SER A 105 -11.09 -12.11 -4.40
C SER A 105 -11.88 -12.99 -3.46
N GLU A 106 -13.19 -12.78 -3.37
CA GLU A 106 -14.16 -13.61 -2.63
C GLU A 106 -14.19 -15.08 -3.07
N LEU A 107 -13.72 -15.38 -4.27
CA LEU A 107 -13.59 -16.75 -4.74
C LEU A 107 -12.42 -17.51 -4.09
N ALA A 108 -11.43 -16.77 -3.58
CA ALA A 108 -10.20 -17.34 -3.02
C ALA A 108 -10.07 -17.16 -1.50
N TRP A 109 -10.86 -16.25 -0.90
CA TRP A 109 -10.77 -15.85 0.50
C TRP A 109 -12.12 -15.95 1.20
N ASP A 110 -12.10 -16.28 2.51
CA ASP A 110 -13.30 -16.12 3.32
C ASP A 110 -13.59 -14.63 3.59
N GLU A 111 -14.87 -14.31 3.74
CA GLU A 111 -15.34 -12.93 3.87
C GLU A 111 -14.73 -12.17 5.05
N ASN A 112 -14.52 -12.84 6.19
CA ASN A 112 -13.98 -12.19 7.38
C ASN A 112 -12.51 -11.80 7.20
N SER A 113 -11.70 -12.72 6.67
CA SER A 113 -10.30 -12.47 6.36
C SER A 113 -10.12 -11.39 5.29
N LEU A 114 -10.98 -11.37 4.28
CA LEU A 114 -10.96 -10.34 3.26
C LEU A 114 -11.30 -8.98 3.85
N ARG A 115 -12.30 -8.92 4.73
CA ARG A 115 -12.68 -7.69 5.45
C ARG A 115 -11.56 -7.20 6.36
N GLU A 116 -10.95 -8.10 7.15
CA GLU A 116 -9.80 -7.78 8.03
C GLU A 116 -8.65 -7.18 7.20
N PHE A 117 -8.34 -7.79 6.06
CA PHE A 117 -7.30 -7.34 5.15
C PHE A 117 -7.58 -5.94 4.58
N HIS A 118 -8.81 -5.68 4.11
CA HIS A 118 -9.20 -4.36 3.62
C HIS A 118 -9.16 -3.28 4.70
N ILE A 119 -9.59 -3.58 5.93
CA ILE A 119 -9.52 -2.64 7.05
C ILE A 119 -8.06 -2.27 7.33
N GLY A 120 -7.16 -3.26 7.38
CA GLY A 120 -5.73 -3.03 7.57
C GLY A 120 -5.12 -2.15 6.48
N LEU A 121 -5.37 -2.46 5.21
CA LEU A 121 -4.89 -1.67 4.08
C LEU A 121 -5.43 -0.24 4.07
N ASP A 122 -6.73 -0.07 4.30
CA ASP A 122 -7.38 1.25 4.36
C ASP A 122 -6.77 2.13 5.45
N GLN A 123 -6.47 1.55 6.63
CA GLN A 123 -5.80 2.24 7.71
C GLN A 123 -4.36 2.66 7.34
N GLU A 124 -3.58 1.78 6.70
CA GLU A 124 -2.23 2.12 6.23
C GLU A 124 -2.25 3.22 5.18
N ILE A 125 -3.16 3.12 4.20
CA ILE A 125 -3.33 4.14 3.15
C ILE A 125 -3.66 5.49 3.79
N LYS A 126 -4.65 5.56 4.70
CA LYS A 126 -5.04 6.79 5.39
C LYS A 126 -3.89 7.40 6.19
N ASN A 127 -3.14 6.58 6.93
CA ASN A 127 -2.01 7.04 7.71
C ASN A 127 -0.89 7.62 6.82
N THR A 128 -0.57 6.94 5.71
CA THR A 128 0.43 7.44 4.75
C THR A 128 -0.05 8.70 4.04
N GLU A 129 -1.34 8.80 3.72
CA GLU A 129 -1.93 10.00 3.12
C GLU A 129 -1.90 11.19 4.06
N ALA A 130 -2.28 11.00 5.30
CA ALA A 130 -2.28 12.07 6.29
C ALA A 130 -0.87 12.64 6.52
N CYS A 131 0.16 11.79 6.58
CA CYS A 131 1.51 12.20 6.93
C CYS A 131 2.37 12.60 5.72
N TRP A 132 2.14 12.03 4.54
CA TRP A 132 3.02 12.28 3.38
C TRP A 132 2.41 13.17 2.30
N ASN A 133 1.16 13.63 2.48
CA ASN A 133 0.52 14.55 1.51
C ASN A 133 0.86 16.02 1.72
N THR A 134 1.58 16.38 2.76
CA THR A 134 1.93 17.78 3.06
C THR A 134 2.88 18.42 2.04
N GLU A 135 3.56 17.63 1.20
CA GLU A 135 4.39 18.11 0.09
C GLU A 135 3.73 17.95 -1.28
N VAL A 136 2.48 18.32 -1.36
CA VAL A 136 1.71 18.19 -2.57
C VAL A 136 2.16 19.11 -3.68
N GLU A 137 2.34 18.51 -4.85
CA GLU A 137 1.72 18.96 -6.13
C GLU A 137 1.54 20.47 -6.34
N ARG A 138 2.46 21.29 -5.86
CA ARG A 138 2.65 22.58 -6.52
C ARG A 138 3.26 22.29 -7.88
N GLY A 139 2.41 22.33 -8.90
CA GLY A 139 2.62 21.94 -10.29
C GLY A 139 3.86 22.53 -10.96
N THR A 140 5.01 22.14 -10.49
CA THR A 140 6.28 22.44 -11.16
C THR A 140 6.76 21.17 -11.87
N ARG A 141 6.97 21.27 -13.16
CA ARG A 141 7.69 20.29 -13.99
C ARG A 141 9.15 20.19 -13.53
N SER A 142 9.38 19.78 -12.29
CA SER A 142 10.74 19.58 -11.77
C SER A 142 11.20 18.15 -12.08
N PRO A 143 12.49 17.89 -12.20
CA PRO A 143 13.04 16.53 -12.37
C PRO A 143 12.59 15.58 -11.24
N ARG A 144 12.40 16.09 -10.03
CA ARG A 144 11.87 15.33 -8.88
C ARG A 144 10.41 14.91 -9.09
N SER A 145 9.58 15.78 -9.67
CA SER A 145 8.20 15.46 -9.99
C SER A 145 8.11 14.37 -11.06
N GLN A 146 8.95 14.43 -12.08
CA GLN A 146 9.01 13.41 -13.13
C GLN A 146 9.45 12.05 -12.58
N LYS A 147 10.46 12.00 -11.69
CA LYS A 147 10.92 10.74 -11.07
C LYS A 147 9.82 10.10 -10.21
N ARG A 148 9.06 10.91 -9.44
CA ARG A 148 7.91 10.42 -8.67
C ARG A 148 6.82 9.85 -9.57
N GLN A 149 6.47 10.56 -10.64
CA GLN A 149 5.48 10.09 -11.62
C GLN A 149 5.92 8.79 -12.30
N PHE A 150 7.18 8.69 -12.67
CA PHE A 150 7.76 7.47 -13.24
C PHE A 150 7.67 6.28 -12.27
N THR A 151 7.97 6.50 -10.99
CA THR A 151 7.82 5.47 -9.95
C THR A 151 6.37 4.97 -9.85
N ARG A 152 5.40 5.88 -9.78
CA ARG A 152 3.97 5.51 -9.78
C ARG A 152 3.57 4.70 -11.01
N LEU A 153 3.98 5.13 -12.19
CA LEU A 153 3.64 4.44 -13.45
C LEU A 153 4.21 3.02 -13.50
N ARG A 154 5.42 2.82 -12.99
CA ARG A 154 6.04 1.49 -12.94
C ARG A 154 5.27 0.55 -12.01
N VAL A 155 4.92 1.00 -10.80
CA VAL A 155 4.10 0.21 -9.87
C VAL A 155 2.75 -0.10 -10.50
N LYS A 156 2.05 0.88 -11.08
CA LYS A 156 0.76 0.65 -11.77
C LYS A 156 0.87 -0.36 -12.90
N ARG A 157 1.93 -0.30 -13.71
CA ARG A 157 2.16 -1.23 -14.80
C ARG A 157 2.38 -2.66 -14.28
N TYR A 158 3.11 -2.81 -13.19
CA TYR A 158 3.28 -4.11 -12.54
C TYR A 158 1.92 -4.69 -12.10
N PHE A 159 1.10 -3.93 -11.39
CA PHE A 159 -0.23 -4.38 -10.95
C PHE A 159 -1.21 -4.56 -12.11
N GLN A 160 -1.07 -3.83 -13.20
CA GLN A 160 -1.85 -4.09 -14.41
C GLN A 160 -1.57 -5.50 -14.94
N ARG A 161 -0.30 -5.92 -14.97
CA ARG A 161 0.04 -7.29 -15.38
C ARG A 161 -0.55 -8.35 -14.44
N LEU A 162 -0.57 -8.10 -13.12
CA LEU A 162 -1.22 -9.01 -12.18
C LEU A 162 -2.72 -9.17 -12.49
N ARG A 163 -3.41 -8.06 -12.75
CA ARG A 163 -4.84 -8.08 -13.12
C ARG A 163 -5.07 -8.77 -14.46
N ASP A 164 -4.24 -8.50 -15.46
CA ASP A 164 -4.33 -9.14 -16.76
C ASP A 164 -4.10 -10.66 -16.66
N PHE A 165 -3.17 -11.09 -15.83
CA PHE A 165 -2.95 -12.51 -15.54
C PHE A 165 -4.16 -13.15 -14.87
N LEU A 166 -4.74 -12.54 -13.81
CA LEU A 166 -5.96 -13.01 -13.18
C LEU A 166 -7.09 -13.15 -14.19
N LYS A 167 -7.30 -12.13 -15.00
CA LYS A 167 -8.34 -12.13 -16.04
C LYS A 167 -8.13 -13.24 -17.08
N ASN A 168 -6.89 -13.41 -17.57
CA ASN A 168 -6.55 -14.43 -18.56
C ASN A 168 -6.71 -15.86 -18.02
N LYS A 169 -6.58 -16.04 -16.70
CA LYS A 169 -6.80 -17.30 -15.99
C LYS A 169 -8.22 -17.43 -15.39
N GLU A 170 -9.14 -16.55 -15.82
CA GLU A 170 -10.54 -16.56 -15.39
C GLU A 170 -10.69 -16.57 -13.85
N TYR A 171 -9.80 -15.85 -13.14
CA TYR A 171 -9.76 -15.73 -11.68
C TYR A 171 -9.72 -17.07 -10.92
N ASN A 172 -9.19 -18.13 -11.54
CA ASN A 172 -9.14 -19.43 -10.91
C ASN A 172 -8.24 -19.45 -9.65
N LEU A 173 -8.38 -20.49 -8.84
CA LEU A 173 -7.69 -20.63 -7.57
C LEU A 173 -6.15 -20.61 -7.72
N CYS A 174 -5.59 -21.18 -8.77
CA CYS A 174 -4.14 -21.19 -9.01
C CYS A 174 -3.62 -19.79 -9.32
N ALA A 175 -4.34 -19.03 -10.13
CA ALA A 175 -4.00 -17.64 -10.41
C ALA A 175 -4.01 -16.79 -9.12
N TRP A 176 -5.03 -16.94 -8.27
CA TRP A 176 -5.08 -16.26 -6.98
C TRP A 176 -3.94 -16.66 -6.04
N LYS A 177 -3.53 -17.93 -6.02
CA LYS A 177 -2.36 -18.39 -5.24
C LYS A 177 -1.08 -17.70 -5.69
N ILE A 178 -0.89 -17.54 -7.00
CA ILE A 178 0.27 -16.82 -7.56
C ILE A 178 0.22 -15.34 -7.18
N ILE A 179 -0.94 -14.69 -7.33
CA ILE A 179 -1.09 -13.28 -6.93
C ILE A 179 -0.82 -13.09 -5.45
N GLN A 180 -1.29 -13.97 -4.56
CA GLN A 180 -0.98 -13.91 -3.13
C GLN A 180 0.53 -13.93 -2.86
N ILE A 181 1.30 -14.74 -3.59
CA ILE A 181 2.77 -14.75 -3.52
C ILE A 181 3.34 -13.38 -3.91
N GLN A 182 2.88 -12.82 -5.02
CA GLN A 182 3.35 -11.52 -5.49
C GLN A 182 3.01 -10.39 -4.51
N ILE A 183 1.83 -10.44 -3.89
CA ILE A 183 1.44 -9.47 -2.86
C ILE A 183 2.29 -9.62 -1.59
N ARG A 184 2.65 -10.84 -1.19
CA ARG A 184 3.61 -11.06 -0.10
C ARG A 184 4.94 -10.36 -0.40
N GLU A 185 5.49 -10.52 -1.61
CA GLU A 185 6.71 -9.84 -2.04
C GLU A 185 6.55 -8.31 -2.02
N CYS A 186 5.37 -7.79 -2.37
CA CYS A 186 5.07 -6.37 -2.23
C CYS A 186 5.14 -5.88 -0.76
N PHE A 187 4.61 -6.64 0.20
CA PHE A 187 4.69 -6.29 1.62
C PHE A 187 6.13 -6.34 2.15
N GLU A 188 6.93 -7.33 1.74
CA GLU A 188 8.36 -7.39 2.06
C GLU A 188 9.09 -6.16 1.52
N LEU A 189 8.75 -5.74 0.30
CA LEU A 189 9.27 -4.56 -0.34
C LEU A 189 8.87 -3.26 0.38
N ILE A 190 7.62 -3.12 0.80
CA ILE A 190 7.14 -1.99 1.60
C ILE A 190 7.97 -1.87 2.88
N ASN A 191 8.26 -2.98 3.57
CA ASN A 191 9.12 -2.99 4.75
C ASN A 191 10.55 -2.51 4.45
N GLN A 192 11.15 -2.94 3.35
CA GLN A 192 12.49 -2.50 2.94
C GLN A 192 12.50 -1.00 2.60
N LEU A 193 11.51 -0.52 1.87
CA LEU A 193 11.37 0.89 1.54
C LEU A 193 11.14 1.77 2.78
N ASN A 194 10.33 1.31 3.72
CA ASN A 194 10.06 1.99 4.97
C ASN A 194 11.35 2.22 5.79
N GLN A 195 12.28 1.27 5.75
CA GLN A 195 13.59 1.41 6.41
C GLN A 195 14.48 2.48 5.76
N ARG A 196 14.27 2.81 4.48
CA ARG A 196 15.05 3.79 3.71
C ARG A 196 14.51 5.21 3.79
N ILE A 197 13.38 5.40 4.46
CA ILE A 197 12.84 6.73 4.75
C ILE A 197 13.60 7.29 5.95
N PRO A 198 14.22 8.48 5.85
CA PRO A 198 14.86 9.12 6.99
C PRO A 198 13.84 9.31 8.13
N SER A 199 14.26 9.07 9.37
CA SER A 199 13.48 9.49 10.54
C SER A 199 13.46 11.02 10.57
N GLU A 200 12.29 11.62 10.52
CA GLU A 200 12.15 13.06 10.72
C GLU A 200 12.45 13.36 12.19
N GLY A 201 13.66 13.85 12.49
CA GLY A 201 14.02 14.23 13.85
C GLY A 201 15.45 13.89 14.26
N THR A 202 16.45 14.48 13.62
CA THR A 202 17.76 14.83 14.16
C THR A 202 18.18 16.17 13.62
#